data_2ccd8cad0a0149a2e9249798c42c0a41
#
_entry.id   2ccd8cad0a0149a2e9249798c42c0a41
#
_cell.length_a   1.000
_cell.length_b   1.000
_cell.length_c   1.000
_cell.angle_alpha   90.00
_cell.angle_beta   90.00
_cell.angle_gamma   90.00
#
_symmetry.space_group_name_H-M   'P 1'
#
loop_
_entity.id
_entity.type
_entity.pdbx_description
1 polymer ?
#
loop_
_entity_poly.entity_id
_entity_poly.type
_entity_poly.pdbx_seq_one_letter_code
_entity_poly.pdbx_strand_id
1 'polypeptide(L)'
;MKNLSKLFSIIILIITSNSNSFAAEKVEYLKTDWSFKGLFGKFDRASLQRGYQVYTEVCASCHSMKYLSYRNLAEPGGPEFSEAQAKAIAASFEVTDGPNSDGEMFTTVSYTHLTLPTRDDV
;
A
#
# COMPACT_ATOMS: atom_id res chain seq x y z
N MET A 1 -38.99 11.41 50.74
CA MET A 1 -38.26 11.99 49.62
C MET A 1 -36.92 11.30 49.34
N LYS A 2 -36.11 10.87 50.30
CA LYS A 2 -34.81 10.17 50.11
C LYS A 2 -34.91 8.83 49.38
N ASN A 3 -35.99 8.08 49.50
CA ASN A 3 -36.16 6.77 48.83
C ASN A 3 -36.58 6.92 47.37
N LEU A 4 -37.26 7.99 47.00
CA LEU A 4 -37.64 8.26 45.62
C LEU A 4 -36.41 8.62 44.78
N SER A 5 -35.47 9.37 45.34
CA SER A 5 -34.18 9.70 44.67
C SER A 5 -33.33 8.45 44.41
N LYS A 6 -33.28 7.50 45.35
CA LYS A 6 -32.59 6.22 45.19
C LYS A 6 -33.20 5.34 44.09
N LEU A 7 -34.53 5.28 44.05
CA LEU A 7 -35.26 4.56 42.99
C LEU A 7 -34.97 5.16 41.62
N PHE A 8 -34.95 6.47 41.50
CA PHE A 8 -34.62 7.14 40.24
C PHE A 8 -33.20 6.88 39.78
N SER A 9 -32.20 6.86 40.67
CA SER A 9 -30.82 6.50 40.38
C SER A 9 -30.66 5.05 39.90
N ILE A 10 -31.40 4.10 40.49
CA ILE A 10 -31.37 2.72 40.10
C ILE A 10 -31.96 2.52 38.68
N ILE A 11 -33.06 3.23 38.38
CA ILE A 11 -33.68 3.18 37.05
C ILE A 11 -32.74 3.73 35.97
N ILE A 12 -32.04 4.83 36.22
CA ILE A 12 -31.05 5.39 35.31
C ILE A 12 -29.91 4.41 35.09
N LEU A 13 -29.41 3.75 36.14
CA LEU A 13 -28.33 2.76 36.03
C LEU A 13 -28.75 1.57 35.18
N ILE A 14 -29.98 1.10 35.28
CA ILE A 14 -30.50 -0.03 34.48
C ILE A 14 -30.66 0.37 33.00
N ILE A 15 -31.07 1.61 32.72
CA ILE A 15 -31.22 2.11 31.34
C ILE A 15 -29.87 2.23 30.64
N THR A 16 -28.82 2.70 31.34
CA THR A 16 -27.48 2.82 30.78
C THR A 16 -26.77 1.49 30.55
N SER A 17 -27.19 0.43 31.26
CA SER A 17 -26.60 -0.92 31.09
C SER A 17 -27.08 -1.64 29.83
N ASN A 18 -28.13 -1.17 29.17
CA ASN A 18 -28.67 -1.78 27.96
C ASN A 18 -28.11 -1.16 26.65
N SER A 19 -26.88 -0.66 26.67
CA SER A 19 -26.18 -0.30 25.45
C SER A 19 -25.88 -1.56 24.65
N ASN A 20 -26.77 -1.95 23.75
CA ASN A 20 -26.50 -2.97 22.77
C ASN A 20 -25.34 -2.45 21.91
N SER A 21 -24.13 -2.94 22.19
CA SER A 21 -23.02 -2.78 21.28
C SER A 21 -23.39 -3.51 19.99
N PHE A 22 -23.74 -2.79 18.95
CA PHE A 22 -23.80 -3.36 17.61
C PHE A 22 -22.36 -3.78 17.26
N ALA A 23 -22.08 -5.07 17.48
CA ALA A 23 -20.87 -5.66 16.95
C ALA A 23 -20.93 -5.50 15.43
N ALA A 24 -19.85 -4.95 14.84
CA ALA A 24 -19.75 -4.85 13.40
C ALA A 24 -20.00 -6.21 12.77
N GLU A 25 -20.81 -6.25 11.74
CA GLU A 25 -21.11 -7.46 10.99
C GLU A 25 -19.81 -8.16 10.62
N LYS A 26 -19.76 -9.46 10.84
CA LYS A 26 -18.57 -10.27 10.57
C LYS A 26 -18.32 -10.27 9.07
N VAL A 27 -17.40 -9.44 8.61
CA VAL A 27 -16.99 -9.40 7.20
C VAL A 27 -16.33 -10.74 6.86
N GLU A 28 -16.92 -11.47 5.93
CA GLU A 28 -16.32 -12.68 5.38
C GLU A 28 -15.34 -12.29 4.27
N TYR A 29 -14.05 -12.41 4.56
CA TYR A 29 -13.00 -12.09 3.58
C TYR A 29 -12.90 -13.19 2.52
N LEU A 30 -12.69 -12.77 1.27
CA LEU A 30 -12.45 -13.68 0.17
C LEU A 30 -11.20 -14.53 0.46
N LYS A 31 -11.37 -15.85 0.51
CA LYS A 31 -10.27 -16.79 0.66
C LYS A 31 -9.66 -17.06 -0.72
N THR A 32 -8.46 -16.55 -0.93
CA THR A 32 -7.72 -16.77 -2.17
C THR A 32 -6.57 -17.75 -1.92
N ASP A 33 -6.42 -18.71 -2.81
CA ASP A 33 -5.26 -19.61 -2.81
C ASP A 33 -4.11 -18.94 -3.57
N TRP A 34 -3.24 -18.30 -2.80
CA TRP A 34 -2.08 -17.62 -3.33
C TRP A 34 -0.98 -18.62 -3.70
N SER A 35 -0.35 -18.47 -4.87
CA SER A 35 0.73 -19.33 -5.35
C SER A 35 1.95 -19.34 -4.41
N PHE A 36 2.17 -18.28 -3.66
CA PHE A 36 3.26 -18.14 -2.70
C PHE A 36 2.94 -18.67 -1.29
N LYS A 37 1.75 -19.29 -1.10
CA LYS A 37 1.33 -19.86 0.18
C LYS A 37 2.05 -21.16 0.47
N GLY A 38 2.52 -21.32 1.71
CA GLY A 38 3.18 -22.55 2.18
C GLY A 38 4.71 -22.53 2.03
N LEU A 39 5.34 -23.62 2.49
CA LEU A 39 6.79 -23.73 2.63
C LEU A 39 7.54 -23.68 1.28
N PHE A 40 6.91 -24.12 0.19
CA PHE A 40 7.45 -24.14 -1.16
C PHE A 40 6.73 -23.19 -2.11
N GLY A 41 5.93 -22.28 -1.55
CA GLY A 41 5.21 -21.29 -2.34
C GLY A 41 6.15 -20.35 -3.08
N LYS A 42 5.79 -20.02 -4.33
CA LYS A 42 6.52 -19.06 -5.16
C LYS A 42 5.58 -18.04 -5.75
N PHE A 43 6.06 -16.84 -5.91
CA PHE A 43 5.31 -15.82 -6.63
C PHE A 43 5.18 -16.19 -8.11
N ASP A 44 3.96 -16.11 -8.62
CA ASP A 44 3.73 -16.23 -10.05
C ASP A 44 4.11 -14.92 -10.75
N ARG A 45 5.15 -14.99 -11.61
CA ARG A 45 5.68 -13.82 -12.31
C ARG A 45 4.62 -13.09 -13.15
N ALA A 46 3.78 -13.82 -13.86
CA ALA A 46 2.74 -13.21 -14.69
C ALA A 46 1.70 -12.47 -13.85
N SER A 47 1.37 -13.00 -12.68
CA SER A 47 0.48 -12.32 -11.72
C SER A 47 1.13 -11.08 -11.14
N LEU A 48 2.43 -11.10 -10.85
CA LEU A 48 3.17 -9.92 -10.37
C LEU A 48 3.24 -8.82 -11.45
N GLN A 49 3.44 -9.18 -12.72
CA GLN A 49 3.43 -8.22 -13.82
C GLN A 49 2.06 -7.55 -13.98
N ARG A 50 0.97 -8.32 -13.91
CA ARG A 50 -0.40 -7.77 -13.91
C ARG A 50 -0.67 -6.92 -12.66
N GLY A 51 -0.17 -7.35 -11.50
CA GLY A 51 -0.27 -6.58 -10.27
C GLY A 51 0.47 -5.24 -10.35
N TYR A 52 1.65 -5.22 -10.98
CA TYR A 52 2.38 -4.00 -11.25
C TYR A 52 1.61 -3.06 -12.19
N GLN A 53 0.96 -3.60 -13.22
CA GLN A 53 0.09 -2.81 -14.08
C GLN A 53 -1.05 -2.16 -13.28
N VAL A 54 -1.74 -2.92 -12.44
CA VAL A 54 -2.79 -2.36 -11.57
C VAL A 54 -2.24 -1.29 -10.64
N TYR A 55 -1.03 -1.52 -10.09
CA TYR A 55 -0.38 -0.52 -9.26
C TYR A 55 -0.18 0.79 -10.01
N THR A 56 0.41 0.75 -11.20
CA THR A 56 0.71 1.97 -11.99
C THR A 56 -0.54 2.70 -12.48
N GLU A 57 -1.60 1.97 -12.82
CA GLU A 57 -2.83 2.54 -13.36
C GLU A 57 -3.77 3.09 -12.26
N VAL A 58 -3.76 2.50 -11.08
CA VAL A 58 -4.74 2.79 -10.02
C VAL A 58 -4.07 3.29 -8.74
N CYS A 59 -3.14 2.53 -8.17
CA CYS A 59 -2.64 2.77 -6.82
C CYS A 59 -1.57 3.86 -6.76
N ALA A 60 -0.74 3.98 -7.79
CA ALA A 60 0.36 4.94 -7.85
C ALA A 60 -0.07 6.40 -7.87
N SER A 61 -1.35 6.67 -8.11
CA SER A 61 -1.91 8.02 -7.98
C SER A 61 -1.87 8.56 -6.55
N CYS A 62 -1.84 7.67 -5.55
CA CYS A 62 -1.85 8.03 -4.13
C CYS A 62 -0.77 7.32 -3.30
N HIS A 63 -0.22 6.20 -3.80
CA HIS A 63 0.68 5.34 -3.04
C HIS A 63 2.02 5.15 -3.74
N SER A 64 3.11 5.67 -3.15
CA SER A 64 4.47 5.37 -3.59
C SER A 64 5.00 4.10 -2.94
N MET A 65 5.85 3.35 -3.63
CA MET A 65 6.59 2.22 -3.06
C MET A 65 8.00 2.66 -2.64
N LYS A 66 8.11 3.24 -1.46
CA LYS A 66 9.32 3.94 -0.96
C LYS A 66 10.61 3.10 -0.89
N TYR A 67 10.48 1.79 -0.87
CA TYR A 67 11.64 0.89 -0.71
C TYR A 67 11.90 0.04 -1.96
N LEU A 68 11.25 0.36 -3.06
CA LEU A 68 11.38 -0.35 -4.31
C LEU A 68 11.95 0.60 -5.37
N SER A 69 13.05 0.22 -6.00
CA SER A 69 13.59 0.93 -7.17
C SER A 69 13.15 0.26 -8.47
N TYR A 70 13.20 0.99 -9.57
CA TYR A 70 12.83 0.42 -10.86
C TYR A 70 13.68 -0.78 -11.26
N ARG A 71 14.96 -0.84 -10.87
CA ARG A 71 15.83 -1.99 -11.13
C ARG A 71 15.30 -3.26 -10.47
N ASN A 72 14.64 -3.16 -9.30
CA ASN A 72 14.10 -4.31 -8.59
C ASN A 72 12.97 -4.99 -9.37
N LEU A 73 12.35 -4.31 -10.33
CA LEU A 73 11.35 -4.90 -11.22
C LEU A 73 11.95 -5.96 -12.16
N ALA A 74 13.25 -5.91 -12.40
CA ALA A 74 13.98 -6.90 -13.21
C ALA A 74 14.62 -8.00 -12.37
N GLU A 75 14.66 -7.89 -11.04
CA GLU A 75 15.32 -8.84 -10.15
C GLU A 75 14.51 -10.14 -9.98
N PRO A 76 15.22 -11.28 -9.73
CA PRO A 76 14.56 -12.56 -9.44
C PRO A 76 13.63 -12.49 -8.23
N GLY A 77 12.47 -13.14 -8.32
CA GLY A 77 11.46 -13.19 -7.25
C GLY A 77 10.46 -12.04 -7.27
N GLY A 78 10.69 -11.05 -8.15
CA GLY A 78 9.75 -9.98 -8.46
C GLY A 78 8.98 -10.24 -9.76
N PRO A 79 8.50 -9.18 -10.42
CA PRO A 79 7.85 -9.28 -11.73
C PRO A 79 8.77 -9.80 -12.83
N GLU A 80 10.08 -9.72 -12.61
CA GLU A 80 11.13 -10.19 -13.54
C GLU A 80 10.94 -9.65 -14.96
N PHE A 81 10.67 -8.36 -15.10
CA PHE A 81 10.73 -7.67 -16.37
C PHE A 81 12.15 -7.76 -16.94
N SER A 82 12.31 -7.71 -18.24
CA SER A 82 13.64 -7.56 -18.81
C SER A 82 14.26 -6.22 -18.35
N GLU A 83 15.59 -6.16 -18.28
CA GLU A 83 16.29 -4.93 -17.89
C GLU A 83 15.92 -3.76 -18.82
N ALA A 84 15.72 -4.03 -20.11
CA ALA A 84 15.28 -3.04 -21.08
C ALA A 84 13.86 -2.51 -20.77
N GLN A 85 12.95 -3.39 -20.37
CA GLN A 85 11.60 -3.00 -19.95
C GLN A 85 11.62 -2.16 -18.66
N ALA A 86 12.39 -2.59 -17.67
CA ALA A 86 12.50 -1.84 -16.41
C ALA A 86 13.12 -0.45 -16.63
N LYS A 87 14.11 -0.34 -17.52
CA LYS A 87 14.68 0.95 -17.94
C LYS A 87 13.67 1.82 -18.70
N ALA A 88 12.88 1.22 -19.58
CA ALA A 88 11.83 1.95 -20.31
C ALA A 88 10.74 2.47 -19.37
N ILE A 89 10.37 1.67 -18.38
CA ILE A 89 9.42 2.11 -17.33
C ILE A 89 10.01 3.28 -16.54
N ALA A 90 11.27 3.16 -16.09
CA ALA A 90 11.95 4.21 -15.33
C ALA A 90 12.07 5.52 -16.14
N ALA A 91 12.29 5.42 -17.44
CA ALA A 91 12.40 6.59 -18.34
C ALA A 91 11.08 7.36 -18.51
N SER A 92 9.95 6.78 -18.07
CA SER A 92 8.64 7.47 -18.09
C SER A 92 8.47 8.42 -16.90
N PHE A 93 9.40 8.41 -15.94
CA PHE A 93 9.32 9.21 -14.73
C PHE A 93 10.58 10.07 -14.59
N GLU A 94 10.37 11.35 -14.41
CA GLU A 94 11.41 12.30 -14.09
C GLU A 94 11.50 12.47 -12.57
N VAL A 95 12.69 12.57 -12.05
CA VAL A 95 12.95 12.79 -10.62
C VAL A 95 13.95 13.93 -10.46
N THR A 96 13.76 14.73 -9.43
CA THR A 96 14.75 15.74 -9.06
C THR A 96 15.85 15.06 -8.26
N ASP A 97 17.08 15.18 -8.71
CA ASP A 97 18.28 14.63 -8.09
C ASP A 97 19.32 15.73 -7.87
N GLY A 98 20.34 15.45 -7.08
CA GLY A 98 21.42 16.40 -6.81
C GLY A 98 21.72 16.55 -5.31
N PRO A 99 22.50 17.56 -4.96
CA PRO A 99 23.10 18.57 -5.83
C PRO A 99 24.24 18.04 -6.71
N ASN A 100 24.43 18.62 -7.89
CA ASN A 100 25.58 18.38 -8.74
C ASN A 100 26.86 19.03 -8.15
N SER A 101 27.99 18.96 -8.87
CA SER A 101 29.26 19.57 -8.43
C SER A 101 29.17 21.08 -8.20
N ASP A 102 28.20 21.73 -8.81
CA ASP A 102 27.98 23.17 -8.72
C ASP A 102 26.93 23.55 -7.66
N GLY A 103 26.40 22.55 -6.95
CA GLY A 103 25.40 22.73 -5.91
C GLY A 103 23.97 22.86 -6.41
N GLU A 104 23.71 22.57 -7.68
CA GLU A 104 22.39 22.72 -8.30
C GLU A 104 21.64 21.40 -8.33
N MET A 105 20.33 21.46 -8.12
CA MET A 105 19.41 20.34 -8.32
C MET A 105 19.10 20.21 -9.81
N PHE A 106 19.02 18.98 -10.29
CA PHE A 106 18.73 18.70 -11.70
C PHE A 106 17.65 17.63 -11.86
N THR A 107 16.95 17.65 -12.98
CA THR A 107 15.96 16.63 -13.30
C THR A 107 16.62 15.52 -14.11
N THR A 108 16.37 14.30 -13.71
CA THR A 108 16.89 13.09 -14.36
C THR A 108 15.85 11.97 -14.37
N VAL A 109 16.11 10.94 -15.16
CA VAL A 109 15.32 9.69 -15.09
C VAL A 109 16.06 8.70 -14.18
N SER A 110 15.35 8.08 -13.27
CA SER A 110 16.01 7.26 -12.26
C SER A 110 15.66 5.78 -12.35
N TYR A 111 16.61 5.02 -12.88
CA TYR A 111 16.55 3.56 -12.86
C TYR A 111 16.91 2.97 -11.48
N THR A 112 17.76 3.64 -10.72
CA THR A 112 18.30 3.17 -9.43
C THR A 112 17.69 3.86 -8.21
N HIS A 113 16.77 4.81 -8.40
CA HIS A 113 16.11 5.49 -7.31
C HIS A 113 15.34 4.51 -6.42
N LEU A 114 15.38 4.74 -5.09
CA LEU A 114 14.75 3.86 -4.12
C LEU A 114 13.22 3.99 -4.03
N THR A 115 12.63 4.94 -4.78
CA THR A 115 11.20 5.16 -4.75
C THR A 115 10.60 5.03 -6.14
N LEU A 116 9.54 4.26 -6.27
CA LEU A 116 8.61 4.42 -7.37
C LEU A 116 7.74 5.63 -7.01
N PRO A 117 7.90 6.79 -7.68
CA PRO A 117 7.20 8.00 -7.32
C PRO A 117 5.69 7.85 -7.50
N THR A 118 4.95 8.63 -6.74
CA THR A 118 3.54 8.90 -7.03
C THR A 118 3.44 9.90 -8.18
N ARG A 119 2.26 9.99 -8.79
CA ARG A 119 2.00 10.99 -9.85
C ARG A 119 2.25 12.43 -9.38
N ASP A 120 2.14 12.69 -8.08
CA ASP A 120 2.28 14.03 -7.48
C ASP A 120 3.73 14.35 -7.07
N ASP A 121 4.65 13.38 -7.19
CA ASP A 121 6.08 13.55 -6.89
C ASP A 121 6.90 13.92 -8.15
N VAL A 122 6.23 14.14 -9.31
CA VAL A 122 6.83 14.40 -10.63
C VAL A 122 6.60 15.85 -11.04
#